data_aab9514b8fadb412a0fbc7835f84b447
#
_entry.id   aab9514b8fadb412a0fbc7835f84b447
#
_cell.length_a   1.000
_cell.length_b   1.000
_cell.length_c   1.000
_cell.angle_alpha   90.00
_cell.angle_beta   90.00
_cell.angle_gamma   90.00
#
_symmetry.space_group_name_H-M   'P 1'
#
loop_
_entity.id
_entity.type
_entity.pdbx_description
1 polymer ?
#
loop_
_entity_poly.entity_id
_entity_poly.type
_entity_poly.pdbx_seq_one_letter_code
_entity_poly.pdbx_strand_id
1 'polypeptide(L)'
;MHKSLASNAFTLSIFLILFLSIFIGWTQSKLKSEGYFLKPICVKIQSGENINSVSTRLAKLELITSPVIFRIGASYTKKSSLLKAGSFLIPAKSSMLEIIKLITDGGKNTCGKEVLYKIGVTSEKIVVRNFNPNTGKYLETLNFNLKDDVKPKSYIDLTDEQGVRYRIIIAEGVSSWRIIEAIKNADFLTGSVTKISREGSLAPNSYEVGFGSTRESVIERMENKQNDILSKAWESRDLTSPLKTPEEALILASIIEKETGLPEERGLVASVFTNRIKNNMRLQTDPSVIYGLTKGRKVLGRGLKRSELILDTPYNTYINTGLPPTPITNPGKLAILAALNPDKTDYLFFVANGSGGHAFAKDLKTHNRNVNTWRNLNK
;
A
#
# COMPACT_ATOMS: atom_id res chain seq x y z
N MET A 1 -15.50 -77.11 1.61
CA MET A 1 -14.53 -76.08 2.14
C MET A 1 -14.52 -74.78 1.42
N HIS A 2 -14.66 -74.63 0.09
CA HIS A 2 -14.59 -73.37 -0.64
C HIS A 2 -15.72 -72.35 -0.34
N LYS A 3 -16.96 -72.79 -0.03
CA LYS A 3 -18.08 -71.86 0.25
C LYS A 3 -17.96 -71.11 1.59
N SER A 4 -17.39 -71.73 2.61
CA SER A 4 -17.17 -71.10 3.91
C SER A 4 -16.03 -70.07 3.87
N LEU A 5 -14.99 -70.28 3.10
CA LEU A 5 -13.89 -69.35 2.89
C LEU A 5 -14.33 -68.09 2.16
N ALA A 6 -15.17 -68.19 1.10
CA ALA A 6 -15.70 -67.07 0.37
C ALA A 6 -16.68 -66.22 1.22
N SER A 7 -17.52 -66.85 2.09
CA SER A 7 -18.42 -66.17 3.01
C SER A 7 -17.66 -65.39 4.07
N ASN A 8 -16.60 -65.96 4.65
CA ASN A 8 -15.77 -65.29 5.62
C ASN A 8 -14.96 -64.09 5.06
N ALA A 9 -14.47 -64.24 3.81
CA ALA A 9 -13.76 -63.16 3.12
C ALA A 9 -14.71 -62.01 2.82
N PHE A 10 -15.96 -62.27 2.38
CA PHE A 10 -16.96 -61.25 2.14
C PHE A 10 -17.36 -60.50 3.41
N THR A 11 -17.61 -61.25 4.50
CA THR A 11 -17.92 -60.68 5.81
C THR A 11 -16.79 -59.81 6.33
N LEU A 12 -15.53 -60.24 6.17
CA LEU A 12 -14.35 -59.50 6.59
C LEU A 12 -14.21 -58.17 5.75
N SER A 13 -14.52 -58.23 4.45
CA SER A 13 -14.53 -57.03 3.59
C SER A 13 -15.56 -56.01 4.01
N ILE A 14 -16.78 -56.44 4.41
CA ILE A 14 -17.82 -55.55 4.92
C ILE A 14 -17.37 -54.88 6.21
N PHE A 15 -16.80 -55.63 7.16
CA PHE A 15 -16.27 -55.06 8.41
C PHE A 15 -15.17 -54.08 8.16
N LEU A 16 -14.25 -54.35 7.22
CA LEU A 16 -13.19 -53.45 6.84
C LEU A 16 -13.71 -52.14 6.24
N ILE A 17 -14.72 -52.21 5.35
CA ILE A 17 -15.37 -51.05 4.74
C ILE A 17 -16.07 -50.19 5.81
N LEU A 18 -16.82 -50.85 6.71
CA LEU A 18 -17.47 -50.16 7.82
C LEU A 18 -16.47 -49.47 8.76
N PHE A 19 -15.41 -50.19 9.13
CA PHE A 19 -14.35 -49.61 9.96
C PHE A 19 -13.70 -48.44 9.29
N LEU A 20 -13.36 -48.53 7.98
CA LEU A 20 -12.77 -47.46 7.19
C LEU A 20 -13.71 -46.25 7.13
N SER A 21 -15.02 -46.48 6.91
CA SER A 21 -16.04 -45.42 6.85
C SER A 21 -16.14 -44.66 8.17
N ILE A 22 -16.18 -45.39 9.29
CA ILE A 22 -16.23 -44.83 10.64
C ILE A 22 -14.92 -44.03 10.92
N PHE A 23 -13.78 -44.62 10.55
CA PHE A 23 -12.50 -43.95 10.74
C PHE A 23 -12.37 -42.65 9.92
N ILE A 24 -12.82 -42.63 8.67
CA ILE A 24 -12.86 -41.44 7.83
C ILE A 24 -13.79 -40.40 8.43
N GLY A 25 -15.00 -40.78 8.84
CA GLY A 25 -15.98 -39.88 9.48
C GLY A 25 -15.43 -39.25 10.77
N TRP A 26 -14.80 -40.08 11.62
CA TRP A 26 -14.17 -39.61 12.85
C TRP A 26 -12.99 -38.61 12.56
N THR A 27 -12.16 -38.97 11.61
CA THR A 27 -11.02 -38.11 11.20
C THR A 27 -11.52 -36.77 10.65
N GLN A 28 -12.54 -36.78 9.81
CA GLN A 28 -13.15 -35.56 9.29
C GLN A 28 -13.79 -34.70 10.39
N SER A 29 -14.46 -35.32 11.34
CA SER A 29 -15.05 -34.65 12.51
C SER A 29 -13.95 -33.96 13.33
N LYS A 30 -12.82 -34.63 13.60
CA LYS A 30 -11.68 -34.07 14.34
C LYS A 30 -10.99 -32.95 13.57
N LEU A 31 -10.89 -33.03 12.24
CA LEU A 31 -10.30 -31.97 11.41
C LEU A 31 -11.14 -30.70 11.42
N LYS A 32 -12.47 -30.82 11.52
CA LYS A 32 -13.40 -29.68 11.49
C LYS A 32 -13.80 -29.18 12.89
N SER A 33 -13.48 -29.93 13.97
CA SER A 33 -13.79 -29.49 15.33
C SER A 33 -13.02 -28.21 15.67
N GLU A 34 -13.65 -27.33 16.43
CA GLU A 34 -13.02 -26.13 16.98
C GLU A 34 -11.79 -26.47 17.81
N GLY A 35 -10.75 -25.65 17.71
CA GLY A 35 -9.58 -25.70 18.57
C GLY A 35 -9.89 -25.29 20.01
N TYR A 36 -9.07 -25.74 20.94
CA TYR A 36 -9.27 -25.49 22.39
C TYR A 36 -8.63 -24.17 22.86
N PHE A 37 -7.79 -23.54 22.05
CA PHE A 37 -7.10 -22.31 22.42
C PHE A 37 -8.02 -21.06 22.28
N LEU A 38 -8.00 -20.23 23.32
CA LEU A 38 -8.95 -19.11 23.46
C LEU A 38 -8.41 -17.77 22.97
N LYS A 39 -7.12 -17.70 22.61
CA LYS A 39 -6.48 -16.47 22.13
C LYS A 39 -5.83 -16.72 20.78
N PRO A 40 -5.80 -15.71 19.89
CA PRO A 40 -5.08 -15.84 18.63
C PRO A 40 -3.57 -15.98 18.89
N ILE A 41 -2.92 -16.83 18.13
CA ILE A 41 -1.48 -17.16 18.29
C ILE A 41 -0.77 -16.94 16.97
N CYS A 42 0.38 -16.21 17.03
CA CYS A 42 1.23 -16.01 15.88
C CYS A 42 2.21 -17.18 15.72
N VAL A 43 2.10 -17.90 14.62
CA VAL A 43 2.98 -19.05 14.31
C VAL A 43 3.89 -18.70 13.15
N LYS A 44 5.20 -18.85 13.35
CA LYS A 44 6.22 -18.62 12.32
C LYS A 44 6.55 -19.95 11.62
N ILE A 45 6.51 -19.96 10.30
CA ILE A 45 6.94 -21.08 9.45
C ILE A 45 8.19 -20.63 8.70
N GLN A 46 9.28 -21.39 8.90
CA GLN A 46 10.57 -21.06 8.28
C GLN A 46 10.62 -21.53 6.82
N SER A 47 11.46 -20.90 6.02
CA SER A 47 11.73 -21.38 4.66
C SER A 47 12.34 -22.79 4.70
N GLY A 48 11.81 -23.70 3.87
CA GLY A 48 12.26 -25.11 3.83
C GLY A 48 11.62 -26.03 4.88
N GLU A 49 10.80 -25.50 5.81
CA GLU A 49 10.04 -26.38 6.71
C GLU A 49 9.01 -27.21 5.92
N ASN A 50 8.76 -28.43 6.41
CA ASN A 50 7.76 -29.33 5.86
C ASN A 50 6.57 -29.51 6.82
N ILE A 51 5.50 -30.09 6.31
CA ILE A 51 4.26 -30.30 7.06
C ILE A 51 4.45 -31.17 8.31
N ASN A 52 5.46 -32.07 8.32
CA ASN A 52 5.74 -32.94 9.45
C ASN A 52 6.30 -32.14 10.63
N SER A 53 7.33 -31.29 10.38
CA SER A 53 7.92 -30.43 11.41
C SER A 53 6.92 -29.42 11.94
N VAL A 54 6.15 -28.80 11.04
CA VAL A 54 5.12 -27.82 11.40
C VAL A 54 4.01 -28.47 12.25
N SER A 55 3.49 -29.64 11.86
CA SER A 55 2.45 -30.33 12.63
C SER A 55 2.91 -30.70 14.04
N THR A 56 4.17 -31.16 14.19
CA THR A 56 4.74 -31.46 15.51
C THR A 56 4.84 -30.22 16.39
N ARG A 57 5.27 -29.10 15.80
CA ARG A 57 5.36 -27.79 16.51
C ARG A 57 3.99 -27.24 16.89
N LEU A 58 3.00 -27.33 16.00
CA LEU A 58 1.63 -26.91 16.28
C LEU A 58 1.00 -27.70 17.44
N ALA A 59 1.31 -29.00 17.53
CA ALA A 59 0.87 -29.82 18.66
C ALA A 59 1.57 -29.43 19.98
N LYS A 60 2.87 -29.13 19.96
CA LYS A 60 3.58 -28.62 21.14
C LYS A 60 3.05 -27.27 21.63
N LEU A 61 2.50 -26.47 20.72
CA LEU A 61 1.84 -25.19 21.03
C LEU A 61 0.35 -25.37 21.38
N GLU A 62 -0.14 -26.60 21.48
CA GLU A 62 -1.52 -26.94 21.79
C GLU A 62 -2.56 -26.36 20.80
N LEU A 63 -2.12 -26.04 19.58
CA LEU A 63 -2.98 -25.51 18.52
C LEU A 63 -3.73 -26.60 17.76
N ILE A 64 -3.22 -27.83 17.80
CA ILE A 64 -3.85 -28.99 17.18
C ILE A 64 -3.83 -30.20 18.14
N THR A 65 -4.85 -31.01 18.06
CA THR A 65 -5.00 -32.19 18.93
C THR A 65 -4.12 -33.38 18.52
N SER A 66 -3.80 -33.50 17.22
CA SER A 66 -3.02 -34.62 16.69
C SER A 66 -2.24 -34.24 15.45
N PRO A 67 -0.89 -34.36 15.49
CA PRO A 67 -0.04 -34.16 14.30
C PRO A 67 -0.37 -35.14 13.16
N VAL A 68 -0.79 -36.36 13.50
CA VAL A 68 -1.13 -37.39 12.49
C VAL A 68 -2.39 -36.99 11.73
N ILE A 69 -3.46 -36.64 12.45
CA ILE A 69 -4.73 -36.21 11.83
C ILE A 69 -4.50 -34.94 10.97
N PHE A 70 -3.70 -34.00 11.48
CA PHE A 70 -3.36 -32.79 10.74
C PHE A 70 -2.66 -33.09 9.40
N ARG A 71 -1.68 -34.01 9.41
CA ARG A 71 -0.97 -34.45 8.18
C ARG A 71 -1.90 -35.17 7.20
N ILE A 72 -2.77 -36.04 7.72
CA ILE A 72 -3.80 -36.71 6.89
C ILE A 72 -4.72 -35.65 6.25
N GLY A 73 -5.17 -34.66 7.00
CA GLY A 73 -5.98 -33.56 6.50
C GLY A 73 -5.29 -32.74 5.42
N ALA A 74 -4.01 -32.42 5.63
CA ALA A 74 -3.20 -31.71 4.63
C ALA A 74 -3.01 -32.50 3.34
N SER A 75 -2.81 -33.83 3.45
CA SER A 75 -2.70 -34.73 2.29
C SER A 75 -4.03 -34.89 1.56
N TYR A 76 -5.12 -35.09 2.30
CA TYR A 76 -6.47 -35.22 1.75
C TYR A 76 -6.89 -33.98 0.96
N THR A 77 -6.55 -32.80 1.47
CA THR A 77 -6.82 -31.50 0.80
C THR A 77 -5.79 -31.16 -0.29
N LYS A 78 -4.83 -32.01 -0.57
CA LYS A 78 -3.71 -31.80 -1.52
C LYS A 78 -2.86 -30.58 -1.19
N LYS A 79 -2.73 -30.24 0.10
CA LYS A 79 -2.04 -29.02 0.56
C LYS A 79 -0.69 -29.29 1.24
N SER A 80 -0.26 -30.54 1.38
CA SER A 80 0.98 -30.91 2.07
C SER A 80 2.24 -30.26 1.50
N SER A 81 2.30 -30.04 0.18
CA SER A 81 3.41 -29.41 -0.56
C SER A 81 3.24 -27.91 -0.76
N LEU A 82 2.10 -27.33 -0.36
CA LEU A 82 1.77 -25.92 -0.57
C LEU A 82 2.07 -25.03 0.64
N LEU A 83 2.80 -25.58 1.62
CA LEU A 83 3.19 -24.85 2.82
C LEU A 83 3.99 -23.59 2.45
N LYS A 84 3.64 -22.46 3.06
CA LYS A 84 4.28 -21.18 2.81
C LYS A 84 5.07 -20.73 4.03
N ALA A 85 6.30 -20.26 3.78
CA ALA A 85 7.09 -19.60 4.81
C ALA A 85 6.46 -18.23 5.17
N GLY A 86 6.50 -17.88 6.47
CA GLY A 86 5.93 -16.63 6.96
C GLY A 86 5.43 -16.72 8.39
N SER A 87 4.86 -15.62 8.87
CA SER A 87 4.23 -15.54 10.20
C SER A 87 2.72 -15.45 10.05
N PHE A 88 2.00 -16.45 10.54
CA PHE A 88 0.57 -16.62 10.38
C PHE A 88 -0.14 -16.45 11.72
N LEU A 89 -1.08 -15.50 11.79
CA LEU A 89 -1.98 -15.37 12.93
C LEU A 89 -3.06 -16.44 12.83
N ILE A 90 -3.03 -17.38 13.75
CA ILE A 90 -4.07 -18.39 13.90
C ILE A 90 -5.14 -17.82 14.84
N PRO A 91 -6.36 -17.56 14.35
CA PRO A 91 -7.46 -17.07 15.19
C PRO A 91 -7.80 -18.05 16.32
N ALA A 92 -8.32 -17.54 17.44
CA ALA A 92 -8.82 -18.37 18.52
C ALA A 92 -9.80 -19.42 18.01
N LYS A 93 -9.80 -20.61 18.58
CA LYS A 93 -10.70 -21.73 18.25
C LYS A 93 -10.60 -22.26 16.83
N SER A 94 -9.60 -21.86 16.03
CA SER A 94 -9.45 -22.37 14.66
C SER A 94 -9.36 -23.90 14.67
N SER A 95 -10.11 -24.51 13.77
CA SER A 95 -10.04 -25.95 13.48
C SER A 95 -8.73 -26.30 12.77
N MET A 96 -8.32 -27.59 12.82
CA MET A 96 -7.13 -28.05 12.09
C MET A 96 -7.23 -27.79 10.59
N LEU A 97 -8.42 -27.87 10.00
CA LEU A 97 -8.64 -27.62 8.59
C LEU A 97 -8.46 -26.13 8.23
N GLU A 98 -8.92 -25.23 9.09
CA GLU A 98 -8.71 -23.78 8.92
C GLU A 98 -7.22 -23.42 9.05
N ILE A 99 -6.52 -24.03 10.01
CA ILE A 99 -5.07 -23.85 10.15
C ILE A 99 -4.33 -24.31 8.89
N ILE A 100 -4.65 -25.49 8.34
CA ILE A 100 -4.07 -25.98 7.08
C ILE A 100 -4.31 -24.94 5.97
N LYS A 101 -5.55 -24.50 5.79
CA LYS A 101 -5.91 -23.51 4.78
C LYS A 101 -5.11 -22.21 4.96
N LEU A 102 -4.99 -21.72 6.17
CA LEU A 102 -4.32 -20.46 6.48
C LEU A 102 -2.83 -20.50 6.14
N ILE A 103 -2.13 -21.59 6.47
CA ILE A 103 -0.68 -21.72 6.24
C ILE A 103 -0.32 -22.16 4.81
N THR A 104 -1.30 -22.58 4.00
CA THR A 104 -1.07 -23.04 2.62
C THR A 104 -1.65 -22.09 1.57
N ASP A 105 -2.84 -21.50 1.78
CA ASP A 105 -3.51 -20.59 0.84
C ASP A 105 -3.14 -19.14 1.12
N GLY A 106 -2.89 -18.81 2.39
CA GLY A 106 -2.52 -17.47 2.80
C GLY A 106 -1.15 -17.07 2.26
N GLY A 107 -1.09 -16.07 1.39
CA GLY A 107 0.17 -15.61 0.81
C GLY A 107 0.87 -14.51 1.58
N LYS A 108 0.33 -14.05 2.72
CA LYS A 108 0.84 -12.86 3.43
C LYS A 108 1.07 -13.17 4.90
N ASN A 109 2.20 -12.69 5.41
CA ASN A 109 2.41 -12.62 6.85
C ASN A 109 1.27 -11.81 7.50
N THR A 110 0.59 -12.38 8.47
CA THR A 110 -0.53 -11.73 9.17
C THR A 110 -0.19 -11.27 10.57
N CYS A 111 1.00 -11.63 11.06
CA CYS A 111 1.51 -11.27 12.39
C CYS A 111 3.04 -11.24 12.39
N GLY A 112 3.67 -11.03 13.55
CA GLY A 112 5.12 -10.97 13.69
C GLY A 112 5.66 -9.53 13.69
N LYS A 113 6.95 -9.37 13.40
CA LYS A 113 7.61 -8.08 13.32
C LYS A 113 7.48 -7.47 11.94
N GLU A 114 7.32 -6.15 11.88
CA GLU A 114 7.20 -5.41 10.63
C GLU A 114 8.07 -4.16 10.67
N VAL A 115 8.85 -3.96 9.63
CA VAL A 115 9.65 -2.77 9.38
C VAL A 115 8.96 -1.94 8.30
N LEU A 116 8.51 -0.75 8.66
CA LEU A 116 7.88 0.20 7.75
C LEU A 116 8.86 1.30 7.40
N TYR A 117 9.27 1.41 6.15
CA TYR A 117 9.98 2.57 5.66
C TYR A 117 8.99 3.57 5.08
N LYS A 118 8.71 4.63 5.83
CA LYS A 118 7.75 5.68 5.45
C LYS A 118 8.49 6.83 4.77
N ILE A 119 8.13 7.09 3.52
CA ILE A 119 8.69 8.16 2.69
C ILE A 119 7.60 9.22 2.49
N GLY A 120 7.77 10.35 3.15
CA GLY A 120 6.88 11.51 3.07
C GLY A 120 7.47 12.67 2.29
N VAL A 121 6.68 13.72 2.08
CA VAL A 121 7.08 14.92 1.33
C VAL A 121 8.25 15.63 2.01
N THR A 122 8.25 15.71 3.35
CA THR A 122 9.26 16.46 4.13
C THR A 122 10.18 15.56 4.94
N SER A 123 9.77 14.35 5.27
CA SER A 123 10.50 13.44 6.18
C SER A 123 10.48 12.01 5.66
N GLU A 124 11.46 11.23 6.11
CA GLU A 124 11.51 9.79 5.93
C GLU A 124 11.89 9.14 7.26
N LYS A 125 11.32 7.97 7.54
CA LYS A 125 11.59 7.27 8.80
C LYS A 125 11.33 5.78 8.70
N ILE A 126 12.09 5.01 9.47
CA ILE A 126 11.82 3.62 9.78
C ILE A 126 10.94 3.56 11.03
N VAL A 127 9.90 2.76 10.94
CA VAL A 127 9.06 2.38 12.09
C VAL A 127 9.07 0.87 12.21
N VAL A 128 9.58 0.36 13.31
CA VAL A 128 9.48 -1.07 13.65
C VAL A 128 8.28 -1.26 14.55
N ARG A 129 7.48 -2.25 14.24
CA ARG A 129 6.33 -2.60 15.05
C ARG A 129 6.19 -4.11 15.22
N ASN A 130 5.74 -4.52 16.39
CA ASN A 130 5.51 -5.90 16.74
C ASN A 130 4.02 -6.16 16.86
N PHE A 131 3.58 -7.29 16.34
CA PHE A 131 2.19 -7.72 16.52
C PHE A 131 1.97 -8.18 17.96
N ASN A 132 0.95 -7.62 18.61
CA ASN A 132 0.50 -8.05 19.92
C ASN A 132 -0.72 -8.99 19.75
N PRO A 133 -0.58 -10.30 19.98
CA PRO A 133 -1.65 -11.26 19.77
C PRO A 133 -2.84 -11.06 20.75
N ASN A 134 -2.61 -10.48 21.92
CA ASN A 134 -3.66 -10.23 22.90
C ASN A 134 -4.62 -9.12 22.47
N THR A 135 -4.13 -8.11 21.78
CA THR A 135 -4.91 -6.95 21.32
C THR A 135 -5.26 -7.00 19.84
N GLY A 136 -4.64 -7.92 19.06
CA GLY A 136 -4.77 -7.96 17.61
C GLY A 136 -4.17 -6.76 16.88
N LYS A 137 -3.36 -5.95 17.55
CA LYS A 137 -2.81 -4.70 17.00
C LYS A 137 -1.29 -4.75 16.94
N TYR A 138 -0.73 -3.99 16.00
CA TYR A 138 0.70 -3.72 15.94
C TYR A 138 1.06 -2.59 16.92
N LEU A 139 2.07 -2.81 17.75
CA LEU A 139 2.63 -1.81 18.64
C LEU A 139 3.97 -1.32 18.08
N GLU A 140 4.13 -0.02 17.95
CA GLU A 140 5.39 0.61 17.57
C GLU A 140 6.42 0.40 18.68
N THR A 141 7.58 -0.12 18.31
CA THR A 141 8.68 -0.41 19.25
C THR A 141 9.91 0.41 18.96
N LEU A 142 10.02 0.98 17.74
CA LEU A 142 11.17 1.77 17.31
C LEU A 142 10.75 2.73 16.21
N ASN A 143 11.32 3.97 16.25
CA ASN A 143 11.12 4.99 15.22
C ASN A 143 12.38 5.83 15.09
N PHE A 144 12.99 5.86 13.91
CA PHE A 144 14.22 6.59 13.63
C PHE A 144 14.36 6.93 12.15
N ASN A 145 15.33 7.79 11.80
CA ASN A 145 15.64 8.11 10.41
C ASN A 145 16.83 7.26 9.94
N LEU A 146 16.74 6.65 8.74
CA LEU A 146 17.85 5.89 8.15
C LEU A 146 19.13 6.71 7.89
N LYS A 147 18.98 8.03 7.82
CA LYS A 147 20.12 8.97 7.66
C LYS A 147 20.84 9.29 8.96
N ASP A 148 20.32 8.85 10.09
CA ASP A 148 21.00 9.03 11.36
C ASP A 148 22.30 8.22 11.36
N ASP A 149 23.39 8.80 11.88
CA ASP A 149 24.74 8.21 11.82
C ASP A 149 24.81 6.87 12.57
N VAL A 150 23.97 6.70 13.60
CA VAL A 150 23.93 5.49 14.41
C VAL A 150 22.56 4.83 14.33
N LYS A 151 22.51 3.68 13.68
CA LYS A 151 21.30 2.85 13.66
C LYS A 151 21.14 2.11 14.98
N PRO A 152 19.91 2.05 15.53
CA PRO A 152 19.65 1.30 16.75
C PRO A 152 20.02 -0.19 16.60
N LYS A 153 20.71 -0.75 17.61
CA LYS A 153 21.09 -2.17 17.60
C LYS A 153 19.89 -3.09 17.38
N SER A 154 18.76 -2.79 18.03
CA SER A 154 17.51 -3.55 17.86
C SER A 154 16.96 -3.57 16.43
N TYR A 155 17.33 -2.60 15.59
CA TYR A 155 17.02 -2.64 14.16
C TYR A 155 18.02 -3.48 13.39
N ILE A 156 19.32 -3.38 13.71
CA ILE A 156 20.38 -4.18 13.07
C ILE A 156 20.10 -5.66 13.28
N ASP A 157 19.75 -6.05 14.49
CA ASP A 157 19.45 -7.44 14.83
C ASP A 157 18.26 -8.03 14.02
N LEU A 158 17.37 -7.18 13.46
CA LEU A 158 16.24 -7.61 12.62
C LEU A 158 16.68 -8.10 11.24
N THR A 159 17.83 -7.67 10.73
CA THR A 159 18.30 -8.07 9.39
C THR A 159 18.60 -9.57 9.33
N ASP A 160 19.01 -10.17 10.45
CA ASP A 160 19.27 -11.60 10.59
C ASP A 160 18.05 -12.40 11.05
N GLU A 161 16.95 -11.71 11.41
CA GLU A 161 15.76 -12.36 11.94
C GLU A 161 14.83 -12.80 10.81
N GLN A 162 14.66 -14.10 10.64
CA GLN A 162 13.74 -14.65 9.64
C GLN A 162 12.28 -14.29 9.96
N GLY A 163 11.50 -13.97 8.89
CA GLY A 163 10.07 -13.71 8.99
C GLY A 163 9.71 -12.28 9.38
N VAL A 164 10.68 -11.38 9.45
CA VAL A 164 10.43 -9.93 9.50
C VAL A 164 9.86 -9.47 8.15
N ARG A 165 8.81 -8.68 8.20
CA ARG A 165 8.22 -8.07 7.00
C ARG A 165 8.78 -6.68 6.79
N TYR A 166 9.21 -6.40 5.58
CA TYR A 166 9.61 -5.06 5.18
C TYR A 166 8.56 -4.45 4.25
N ARG A 167 8.22 -3.21 4.49
CA ARG A 167 7.24 -2.48 3.69
C ARG A 167 7.68 -1.04 3.46
N ILE A 168 7.71 -0.64 2.20
CA ILE A 168 7.96 0.73 1.79
C ILE A 168 6.61 1.43 1.60
N ILE A 169 6.39 2.53 2.31
CA ILE A 169 5.15 3.31 2.25
C ILE A 169 5.50 4.69 1.70
N ILE A 170 4.94 5.01 0.55
CA ILE A 170 5.15 6.29 -0.13
C ILE A 170 3.88 7.12 0.01
N ALA A 171 4.02 8.31 0.59
CA ALA A 171 2.92 9.27 0.67
C ALA A 171 2.62 9.88 -0.71
N GLU A 172 1.36 10.24 -0.94
CA GLU A 172 0.95 11.02 -2.09
C GLU A 172 1.66 12.38 -2.09
N GLY A 173 1.93 12.92 -3.26
CA GLY A 173 2.59 14.23 -3.38
C GLY A 173 4.11 14.23 -3.18
N VAL A 174 4.78 13.07 -3.05
CA VAL A 174 6.24 12.94 -2.99
C VAL A 174 6.82 12.97 -4.40
N SER A 175 7.92 13.72 -4.62
CA SER A 175 8.61 13.78 -5.92
C SER A 175 9.35 12.49 -6.24
N SER A 176 9.50 12.19 -7.53
CA SER A 176 10.27 11.02 -7.98
C SER A 176 11.72 11.05 -7.51
N TRP A 177 12.36 12.24 -7.53
CA TRP A 177 13.71 12.38 -7.00
C TRP A 177 13.81 11.92 -5.54
N ARG A 178 12.87 12.38 -4.70
CA ARG A 178 12.87 12.03 -3.28
C ARG A 178 12.62 10.55 -3.04
N ILE A 179 11.71 9.93 -3.80
CA ILE A 179 11.43 8.49 -3.71
C ILE A 179 12.70 7.70 -4.07
N ILE A 180 13.35 8.04 -5.17
CA ILE A 180 14.55 7.34 -5.63
C ILE A 180 15.70 7.49 -4.61
N GLU A 181 15.93 8.70 -4.08
CA GLU A 181 16.95 8.91 -3.05
C GLU A 181 16.65 8.10 -1.77
N ALA A 182 15.40 8.05 -1.34
CA ALA A 182 15.00 7.23 -0.21
C ALA A 182 15.23 5.72 -0.49
N ILE A 183 14.88 5.23 -1.68
CA ILE A 183 15.11 3.83 -2.07
C ILE A 183 16.61 3.50 -2.14
N LYS A 184 17.47 4.43 -2.57
CA LYS A 184 18.93 4.24 -2.51
C LYS A 184 19.43 4.04 -1.09
N ASN A 185 18.85 4.74 -0.12
CA ASN A 185 19.22 4.67 1.30
C ASN A 185 18.68 3.43 2.01
N ALA A 186 17.70 2.71 1.44
CA ALA A 186 17.10 1.52 2.07
C ALA A 186 18.12 0.38 2.15
N ASP A 187 18.62 0.09 3.34
CA ASP A 187 19.69 -0.89 3.61
C ASP A 187 19.23 -2.35 3.51
N PHE A 188 17.93 -2.60 3.59
CA PHE A 188 17.29 -3.90 3.37
C PHE A 188 17.07 -4.24 1.89
N LEU A 189 17.41 -3.32 0.96
CA LEU A 189 17.36 -3.54 -0.48
C LEU A 189 18.76 -3.70 -1.07
N THR A 190 18.86 -4.44 -2.18
CA THR A 190 20.10 -4.69 -2.92
C THR A 190 20.11 -4.04 -4.30
N GLY A 191 21.24 -4.10 -4.98
CA GLY A 191 21.43 -3.50 -6.30
C GLY A 191 21.60 -1.97 -6.24
N SER A 192 21.83 -1.34 -7.40
CA SER A 192 22.02 0.10 -7.53
C SER A 192 20.93 0.72 -8.41
N VAL A 193 20.64 1.99 -8.19
CA VAL A 193 19.75 2.80 -9.04
C VAL A 193 20.51 3.99 -9.54
N THR A 194 20.71 4.07 -10.85
CA THR A 194 21.44 5.15 -11.51
C THR A 194 20.52 6.20 -12.14
N LYS A 195 19.30 5.81 -12.51
CA LYS A 195 18.34 6.66 -13.20
C LYS A 195 17.22 7.10 -12.25
N ILE A 196 16.89 8.38 -12.31
CA ILE A 196 15.68 8.91 -11.66
C ILE A 196 14.50 8.68 -12.61
N SER A 197 13.44 8.05 -12.10
CA SER A 197 12.19 7.86 -12.84
C SER A 197 11.56 9.21 -13.17
N ARG A 198 10.78 9.25 -14.26
CA ARG A 198 10.04 10.46 -14.66
C ARG A 198 9.14 10.94 -13.53
N GLU A 199 8.98 12.25 -13.38
CA GLU A 199 8.06 12.80 -12.39
C GLU A 199 6.63 12.33 -12.69
N GLY A 200 5.90 11.96 -11.63
CA GLY A 200 4.54 11.44 -11.73
C GLY A 200 4.43 9.94 -12.04
N SER A 201 5.53 9.25 -12.40
CA SER A 201 5.49 7.86 -12.84
C SER A 201 5.50 6.81 -11.73
N LEU A 202 5.71 7.21 -10.47
CA LEU A 202 5.85 6.29 -9.33
C LEU A 202 4.59 6.31 -8.47
N ALA A 203 3.77 5.26 -8.47
CA ALA A 203 2.54 5.24 -7.69
C ALA A 203 2.81 5.36 -6.18
N PRO A 204 2.24 6.37 -5.48
CA PRO A 204 2.21 6.39 -4.04
C PRO A 204 1.37 5.22 -3.52
N ASN A 205 1.97 4.35 -2.72
CA ASN A 205 1.30 3.17 -2.17
C ASN A 205 2.17 2.51 -1.09
N SER A 206 1.70 1.38 -0.58
CA SER A 206 2.43 0.48 0.30
C SER A 206 2.93 -0.73 -0.47
N TYR A 207 4.25 -0.95 -0.47
CA TYR A 207 4.94 -2.02 -1.19
C TYR A 207 5.60 -2.97 -0.19
N GLU A 208 5.10 -4.20 -0.13
CA GLU A 208 5.77 -5.26 0.62
C GLU A 208 6.98 -5.75 -0.18
N VAL A 209 8.13 -5.87 0.50
CA VAL A 209 9.40 -6.30 -0.08
C VAL A 209 10.03 -7.38 0.80
N GLY A 210 10.76 -8.31 0.20
CA GLY A 210 11.64 -9.22 0.92
C GLY A 210 12.94 -8.53 1.31
N PHE A 211 13.58 -8.96 2.38
CA PHE A 211 14.97 -8.59 2.64
C PHE A 211 15.85 -9.01 1.45
N GLY A 212 16.69 -8.12 0.93
CA GLY A 212 17.50 -8.37 -0.24
C GLY A 212 16.80 -8.23 -1.59
N SER A 213 15.52 -7.82 -1.63
CA SER A 213 14.86 -7.44 -2.90
C SER A 213 15.65 -6.35 -3.62
N THR A 214 15.68 -6.40 -4.95
CA THR A 214 16.40 -5.37 -5.72
C THR A 214 15.63 -4.05 -5.74
N ARG A 215 16.35 -2.94 -5.67
CA ARG A 215 15.78 -1.59 -5.80
C ARG A 215 15.05 -1.41 -7.10
N GLU A 216 15.59 -1.96 -8.18
CA GLU A 216 14.99 -1.91 -9.52
C GLU A 216 13.61 -2.56 -9.56
N SER A 217 13.45 -3.78 -9.00
CA SER A 217 12.16 -4.46 -8.96
C SER A 217 11.09 -3.70 -8.17
N VAL A 218 11.50 -2.96 -7.14
CA VAL A 218 10.58 -2.11 -6.36
C VAL A 218 10.12 -0.92 -7.20
N ILE A 219 11.05 -0.25 -7.89
CA ILE A 219 10.75 0.89 -8.76
C ILE A 219 9.85 0.46 -9.93
N GLU A 220 10.16 -0.65 -10.58
CA GLU A 220 9.34 -1.20 -11.67
C GLU A 220 7.90 -1.48 -11.22
N ARG A 221 7.71 -2.04 -10.03
CA ARG A 221 6.37 -2.23 -9.45
C ARG A 221 5.64 -0.93 -9.20
N MET A 222 6.34 0.15 -8.84
CA MET A 222 5.76 1.48 -8.68
C MET A 222 5.32 2.06 -10.03
N GLU A 223 6.17 1.96 -11.04
CA GLU A 223 5.89 2.43 -12.40
C GLU A 223 4.71 1.67 -13.02
N ASN A 224 4.74 0.34 -12.97
CA ASN A 224 3.66 -0.51 -13.47
C ASN A 224 2.33 -0.17 -12.77
N LYS A 225 2.35 0.04 -11.45
CA LYS A 225 1.16 0.40 -10.69
C LYS A 225 0.60 1.77 -11.09
N GLN A 226 1.45 2.76 -11.36
CA GLN A 226 1.00 4.08 -11.79
C GLN A 226 0.40 4.03 -13.20
N ASN A 227 1.04 3.30 -14.10
CA ASN A 227 0.52 3.08 -15.46
C ASN A 227 -0.85 2.40 -15.42
N ASP A 228 -1.02 1.37 -14.59
CA ASP A 228 -2.31 0.67 -14.41
C ASP A 228 -3.41 1.61 -13.89
N ILE A 229 -3.07 2.47 -12.91
CA ILE A 229 -4.02 3.43 -12.36
C ILE A 229 -4.43 4.44 -13.43
N LEU A 230 -3.45 5.01 -14.12
CA LEU A 230 -3.69 6.04 -15.14
C LEU A 230 -4.48 5.48 -16.33
N SER A 231 -4.12 4.31 -16.84
CA SER A 231 -4.82 3.68 -17.98
C SER A 231 -6.28 3.40 -17.65
N LYS A 232 -6.56 2.76 -16.50
CA LYS A 232 -7.94 2.48 -16.06
C LYS A 232 -8.76 3.75 -15.81
N ALA A 233 -8.14 4.78 -15.24
CA ALA A 233 -8.80 6.04 -15.01
C ALA A 233 -9.10 6.77 -16.33
N TRP A 234 -8.18 6.70 -17.30
CA TRP A 234 -8.36 7.29 -18.63
C TRP A 234 -9.52 6.67 -19.41
N GLU A 235 -9.71 5.36 -19.32
CA GLU A 235 -10.84 4.66 -19.95
C GLU A 235 -12.20 5.15 -19.44
N SER A 236 -12.28 5.54 -18.16
CA SER A 236 -13.52 6.01 -17.50
C SER A 236 -13.65 7.54 -17.38
N ARG A 237 -12.85 8.30 -18.16
CA ARG A 237 -12.81 9.76 -18.09
C ARG A 237 -14.08 10.43 -18.61
N ASP A 238 -14.36 11.63 -18.14
CA ASP A 238 -15.33 12.53 -18.76
C ASP A 238 -14.83 12.94 -20.16
N LEU A 239 -15.56 12.55 -21.20
CA LEU A 239 -15.23 12.85 -22.60
C LEU A 239 -15.36 14.33 -22.96
N THR A 240 -15.98 15.14 -22.08
CA THR A 240 -16.07 16.61 -22.23
C THR A 240 -14.87 17.35 -21.65
N SER A 241 -13.92 16.60 -21.05
CA SER A 241 -12.70 17.16 -20.49
C SER A 241 -11.83 17.80 -21.58
N PRO A 242 -11.15 18.93 -21.31
CA PRO A 242 -10.21 19.56 -22.23
C PRO A 242 -8.89 18.78 -22.36
N LEU A 243 -8.66 17.79 -21.50
CA LEU A 243 -7.42 16.97 -21.50
C LEU A 243 -7.44 15.99 -22.68
N LYS A 244 -6.37 16.00 -23.46
CA LYS A 244 -6.26 15.25 -24.72
C LYS A 244 -5.51 13.91 -24.56
N THR A 245 -4.65 13.81 -23.55
CA THR A 245 -3.78 12.65 -23.35
C THR A 245 -3.77 12.20 -21.88
N PRO A 246 -3.45 10.92 -21.60
CA PRO A 246 -3.22 10.45 -20.22
C PRO A 246 -2.12 11.24 -19.50
N GLU A 247 -1.09 11.69 -20.23
CA GLU A 247 -0.01 12.50 -19.63
C GLU A 247 -0.52 13.86 -19.15
N GLU A 248 -1.36 14.55 -19.93
CA GLU A 248 -2.00 15.80 -19.48
C GLU A 248 -2.86 15.58 -18.22
N ALA A 249 -3.55 14.44 -18.13
CA ALA A 249 -4.30 14.09 -16.93
C ALA A 249 -3.37 13.87 -15.72
N LEU A 250 -2.22 13.23 -15.92
CA LEU A 250 -1.24 13.02 -14.86
C LEU A 250 -0.62 14.36 -14.40
N ILE A 251 -0.37 15.29 -15.34
CA ILE A 251 0.12 16.63 -15.03
C ILE A 251 -0.90 17.37 -14.18
N LEU A 252 -2.17 17.43 -14.60
CA LEU A 252 -3.22 18.08 -13.83
C LEU A 252 -3.44 17.43 -12.47
N ALA A 253 -3.43 16.09 -12.40
CA ALA A 253 -3.53 15.36 -11.15
C ALA A 253 -2.41 15.71 -10.16
N SER A 254 -1.19 15.91 -10.65
CA SER A 254 -0.04 16.30 -9.81
C SER A 254 -0.20 17.70 -9.20
N ILE A 255 -0.89 18.60 -9.91
CA ILE A 255 -1.24 19.93 -9.40
C ILE A 255 -2.32 19.80 -8.31
N ILE A 256 -3.42 19.10 -8.61
CA ILE A 256 -4.51 18.85 -7.67
C ILE A 256 -4.00 18.22 -6.38
N GLU A 257 -3.10 17.23 -6.48
CA GLU A 257 -2.48 16.58 -5.33
C GLU A 257 -1.72 17.54 -4.40
N LYS A 258 -1.17 18.62 -4.96
CA LYS A 258 -0.42 19.63 -4.20
C LYS A 258 -1.30 20.76 -3.67
N GLU A 259 -2.51 20.94 -4.20
CA GLU A 259 -3.42 22.00 -3.79
C GLU A 259 -4.33 21.60 -2.63
N THR A 260 -4.81 20.37 -2.59
CA THR A 260 -5.68 19.94 -1.49
C THR A 260 -5.37 18.54 -0.98
N GLY A 261 -5.33 18.40 0.34
CA GLY A 261 -5.31 17.11 1.03
C GLY A 261 -6.71 16.57 1.32
N LEU A 262 -7.76 17.37 1.13
CA LEU A 262 -9.14 16.99 1.44
C LEU A 262 -9.75 16.18 0.28
N PRO A 263 -10.13 14.91 0.51
CA PRO A 263 -10.71 14.07 -0.54
C PRO A 263 -11.95 14.68 -1.19
N GLU A 264 -12.80 15.33 -0.41
CA GLU A 264 -14.06 15.95 -0.81
C GLU A 264 -13.88 17.19 -1.67
N GLU A 265 -12.73 17.87 -1.62
CA GLU A 265 -12.47 19.06 -2.44
C GLU A 265 -11.75 18.77 -3.75
N ARG A 266 -11.18 17.55 -3.92
CA ARG A 266 -10.40 17.24 -5.12
C ARG A 266 -11.18 17.44 -6.42
N GLY A 267 -12.46 17.05 -6.44
CA GLY A 267 -13.36 17.28 -7.59
C GLY A 267 -13.60 18.75 -7.89
N LEU A 268 -13.80 19.57 -6.84
CA LEU A 268 -14.00 21.02 -6.96
C LEU A 268 -12.71 21.72 -7.44
N VAL A 269 -11.56 21.40 -6.87
CA VAL A 269 -10.25 21.95 -7.30
C VAL A 269 -9.96 21.55 -8.76
N ALA A 270 -10.23 20.30 -9.13
CA ALA A 270 -10.10 19.81 -10.49
C ALA A 270 -11.02 20.58 -11.45
N SER A 271 -12.26 20.87 -11.03
CA SER A 271 -13.22 21.66 -11.79
C SER A 271 -12.69 23.07 -12.08
N VAL A 272 -12.11 23.77 -11.08
CA VAL A 272 -11.54 25.10 -11.30
C VAL A 272 -10.43 25.06 -12.35
N PHE A 273 -9.48 24.15 -12.25
CA PHE A 273 -8.38 24.06 -13.23
C PHE A 273 -8.88 23.66 -14.62
N THR A 274 -9.81 22.72 -14.70
CA THR A 274 -10.44 22.30 -15.97
C THR A 274 -11.17 23.47 -16.64
N ASN A 275 -11.93 24.26 -15.86
CA ASN A 275 -12.62 25.46 -16.37
C ASN A 275 -11.62 26.54 -16.83
N ARG A 276 -10.52 26.74 -16.10
CA ARG A 276 -9.44 27.65 -16.52
C ARG A 276 -8.79 27.21 -17.83
N ILE A 277 -8.51 25.91 -18.00
CA ILE A 277 -7.96 25.36 -19.26
C ILE A 277 -8.94 25.61 -20.41
N LYS A 278 -10.24 25.31 -20.23
CA LYS A 278 -11.29 25.56 -21.24
C LYS A 278 -11.38 27.03 -21.66
N ASN A 279 -11.17 27.93 -20.70
CA ASN A 279 -11.25 29.39 -20.93
C ASN A 279 -9.89 30.02 -21.30
N ASN A 280 -8.86 29.22 -21.59
CA ASN A 280 -7.48 29.68 -21.87
C ASN A 280 -6.92 30.59 -20.77
N MET A 281 -7.32 30.38 -19.52
CA MET A 281 -6.84 31.10 -18.35
C MET A 281 -5.58 30.44 -17.79
N ARG A 282 -4.69 31.27 -17.22
CA ARG A 282 -3.50 30.78 -16.49
C ARG A 282 -3.94 30.01 -15.24
N LEU A 283 -3.25 28.90 -14.90
CA LEU A 283 -3.59 28.09 -13.73
C LEU A 283 -3.25 28.79 -12.42
N GLN A 284 -2.18 29.58 -12.36
CA GLN A 284 -1.77 30.39 -11.21
C GLN A 284 -1.70 29.59 -9.92
N THR A 285 -0.90 28.53 -9.92
CA THR A 285 -0.70 27.61 -8.81
C THR A 285 0.71 27.70 -8.29
N ASP A 286 0.88 27.96 -7.00
CA ASP A 286 2.17 28.07 -6.32
C ASP A 286 3.02 26.78 -6.42
N PRO A 287 2.45 25.57 -6.24
CA PRO A 287 3.19 24.33 -6.34
C PRO A 287 3.98 24.15 -7.64
N SER A 288 3.45 24.61 -8.77
CA SER A 288 4.15 24.52 -10.05
C SER A 288 5.38 25.44 -10.11
N VAL A 289 5.28 26.64 -9.55
CA VAL A 289 6.40 27.58 -9.42
C VAL A 289 7.47 26.99 -8.50
N ILE A 290 7.06 26.47 -7.35
CA ILE A 290 7.95 25.80 -6.40
C ILE A 290 8.70 24.64 -7.06
N TYR A 291 8.01 23.81 -7.84
CA TYR A 291 8.65 22.73 -8.59
C TYR A 291 9.61 23.27 -9.66
N GLY A 292 9.24 24.33 -10.36
CA GLY A 292 10.12 25.01 -11.30
C GLY A 292 11.47 25.43 -10.70
N LEU A 293 11.45 25.91 -9.45
CA LEU A 293 12.62 26.34 -8.69
C LEU A 293 13.42 25.17 -8.09
N THR A 294 12.74 24.13 -7.63
CA THR A 294 13.37 23.07 -6.82
C THR A 294 13.59 21.77 -7.59
N LYS A 295 12.84 21.55 -8.67
CA LYS A 295 12.78 20.29 -9.41
C LYS A 295 12.45 19.09 -8.50
N GLY A 296 11.65 19.35 -7.46
CA GLY A 296 11.27 18.34 -6.48
C GLY A 296 12.39 17.84 -5.56
N ARG A 297 13.58 18.44 -5.62
CA ARG A 297 14.76 17.99 -4.85
C ARG A 297 14.77 18.49 -3.42
N LYS A 298 14.08 19.58 -3.14
CA LYS A 298 13.99 20.17 -1.78
C LYS A 298 12.65 20.81 -1.54
N VAL A 299 12.27 20.90 -0.27
CA VAL A 299 11.14 21.69 0.17
C VAL A 299 11.56 23.16 0.24
N LEU A 300 10.73 24.08 -0.24
CA LEU A 300 11.05 25.49 -0.21
C LEU A 300 11.12 26.05 1.22
N GLY A 301 10.28 25.54 2.14
CA GLY A 301 10.28 25.89 3.55
C GLY A 301 9.82 27.32 3.88
N ARG A 302 9.35 28.07 2.88
CA ARG A 302 8.84 29.46 2.98
C ARG A 302 7.84 29.72 1.86
N GLY A 303 7.13 30.82 1.96
CA GLY A 303 6.29 31.32 0.85
C GLY A 303 7.13 31.78 -0.35
N LEU A 304 6.49 31.84 -1.53
CA LEU A 304 7.09 32.39 -2.75
C LEU A 304 7.33 33.88 -2.62
N LYS A 305 8.47 34.34 -3.12
CA LYS A 305 8.79 35.77 -3.26
C LYS A 305 8.11 36.33 -4.53
N ARG A 306 7.83 37.64 -4.55
CA ARG A 306 7.24 38.30 -5.72
C ARG A 306 8.12 38.11 -6.98
N SER A 307 9.44 38.14 -6.84
CA SER A 307 10.40 37.88 -7.93
C SER A 307 10.31 36.48 -8.50
N GLU A 308 9.92 35.50 -7.68
CA GLU A 308 9.76 34.10 -8.11
C GLU A 308 8.47 33.88 -8.89
N LEU A 309 7.41 34.68 -8.58
CA LEU A 309 6.13 34.63 -9.31
C LEU A 309 6.22 35.22 -10.72
N ILE A 310 7.24 36.06 -11.00
CA ILE A 310 7.48 36.64 -12.33
C ILE A 310 8.68 36.03 -13.06
N LEU A 311 9.33 35.03 -12.45
CA LEU A 311 10.46 34.34 -13.05
C LEU A 311 10.01 33.48 -14.23
N ASP A 312 10.63 33.67 -15.39
CA ASP A 312 10.31 32.90 -16.59
C ASP A 312 10.88 31.48 -16.48
N THR A 313 10.02 30.55 -16.12
CA THR A 313 10.30 29.12 -16.16
C THR A 313 9.12 28.40 -16.81
N PRO A 314 9.35 27.27 -17.50
CA PRO A 314 8.26 26.49 -18.13
C PRO A 314 7.19 26.02 -17.13
N TYR A 315 7.49 26.00 -15.84
CA TYR A 315 6.59 25.58 -14.76
C TYR A 315 5.83 26.76 -14.13
N ASN A 316 6.13 28.01 -14.50
CA ASN A 316 5.48 29.15 -13.89
C ASN A 316 4.10 29.41 -14.51
N THR A 317 3.08 28.86 -13.88
CA THR A 317 1.69 29.00 -14.31
C THR A 317 1.07 30.38 -14.03
N TYR A 318 1.79 31.33 -13.43
CA TYR A 318 1.40 32.74 -13.33
C TYR A 318 1.68 33.52 -14.61
N ILE A 319 2.65 33.07 -15.42
CA ILE A 319 3.01 33.73 -16.67
C ILE A 319 2.67 32.87 -17.90
N ASN A 320 2.76 31.55 -17.80
CA ASN A 320 2.43 30.64 -18.88
C ASN A 320 0.97 30.16 -18.78
N THR A 321 0.30 30.03 -19.93
CA THR A 321 -1.04 29.42 -20.05
C THR A 321 -0.93 27.92 -20.23
N GLY A 322 -1.99 27.19 -19.85
CA GLY A 322 -2.06 25.73 -19.98
C GLY A 322 -1.31 24.98 -18.89
N LEU A 323 -1.07 23.71 -19.14
CA LEU A 323 -0.39 22.81 -18.23
C LEU A 323 1.12 23.01 -18.27
N PRO A 324 1.86 22.81 -17.16
CA PRO A 324 3.32 22.73 -17.19
C PRO A 324 3.79 21.51 -17.99
N PRO A 325 5.09 21.47 -18.40
CA PRO A 325 5.59 20.45 -19.33
C PRO A 325 5.61 19.02 -18.78
N THR A 326 5.62 18.85 -17.46
CA THR A 326 5.58 17.52 -16.79
C THR A 326 4.77 17.61 -15.51
N PRO A 327 4.39 16.45 -14.92
CA PRO A 327 3.92 16.41 -13.53
C PRO A 327 4.92 17.09 -12.58
N ILE A 328 4.43 17.60 -11.46
CA ILE A 328 5.23 18.28 -10.43
C ILE A 328 5.41 17.43 -9.16
N THR A 329 4.79 16.27 -9.13
CA THR A 329 4.88 15.27 -8.07
C THR A 329 4.28 13.95 -8.54
N ASN A 330 4.35 12.90 -7.70
CA ASN A 330 3.62 11.66 -7.92
C ASN A 330 2.23 11.75 -7.28
N PRO A 331 1.16 11.86 -8.07
CA PRO A 331 -0.20 11.96 -7.55
C PRO A 331 -0.74 10.59 -7.14
N GLY A 332 -1.61 10.58 -6.13
CA GLY A 332 -2.40 9.43 -5.76
C GLY A 332 -3.54 9.14 -6.73
N LYS A 333 -4.15 7.96 -6.60
CA LYS A 333 -5.27 7.52 -7.44
C LYS A 333 -6.44 8.52 -7.41
N LEU A 334 -6.76 9.09 -6.25
CA LEU A 334 -7.92 10.00 -6.12
C LEU A 334 -7.70 11.32 -6.86
N ALA A 335 -6.47 11.85 -6.87
CA ALA A 335 -6.16 13.06 -7.65
C ALA A 335 -6.23 12.79 -9.17
N ILE A 336 -5.79 11.60 -9.64
CA ILE A 336 -5.90 11.18 -11.05
C ILE A 336 -7.39 11.06 -11.45
N LEU A 337 -8.21 10.44 -10.62
CA LEU A 337 -9.64 10.31 -10.88
C LEU A 337 -10.33 11.68 -10.91
N ALA A 338 -9.99 12.60 -10.00
CA ALA A 338 -10.55 13.95 -9.97
C ALA A 338 -10.13 14.77 -11.21
N ALA A 339 -8.89 14.66 -11.67
CA ALA A 339 -8.43 15.32 -12.89
C ALA A 339 -9.23 14.88 -14.15
N LEU A 340 -9.62 13.60 -14.18
CA LEU A 340 -10.33 13.00 -15.31
C LEU A 340 -11.85 13.10 -15.21
N ASN A 341 -12.38 13.23 -14.00
CA ASN A 341 -13.80 13.37 -13.72
C ASN A 341 -14.01 14.51 -12.70
N PRO A 342 -13.77 15.76 -13.08
CA PRO A 342 -13.98 16.91 -12.20
C PRO A 342 -15.46 17.11 -11.87
N ASP A 343 -15.73 17.77 -10.75
CA ASP A 343 -17.09 18.18 -10.43
C ASP A 343 -17.63 19.17 -11.48
N LYS A 344 -18.92 19.09 -11.77
CA LYS A 344 -19.57 19.96 -12.76
C LYS A 344 -19.96 21.29 -12.13
N THR A 345 -19.03 22.24 -12.15
CA THR A 345 -19.23 23.60 -11.63
C THR A 345 -18.75 24.67 -12.63
N ASP A 346 -19.12 25.94 -12.36
CA ASP A 346 -18.60 27.10 -13.09
C ASP A 346 -17.49 27.83 -12.30
N TYR A 347 -16.89 27.19 -11.28
CA TYR A 347 -15.88 27.84 -10.47
C TYR A 347 -14.60 28.09 -11.27
N LEU A 348 -14.04 29.30 -11.07
CA LEU A 348 -12.78 29.75 -11.67
C LEU A 348 -11.73 30.11 -10.63
N PHE A 349 -12.12 30.24 -9.35
CA PHE A 349 -11.26 30.71 -8.27
C PHE A 349 -11.52 29.90 -7.00
N PHE A 350 -10.46 29.75 -6.19
CA PHE A 350 -10.57 29.26 -4.82
C PHE A 350 -9.53 29.96 -3.95
N VAL A 351 -9.77 30.01 -2.65
CA VAL A 351 -8.85 30.50 -1.62
C VAL A 351 -9.13 29.77 -0.32
N ALA A 352 -8.13 29.61 0.54
CA ALA A 352 -8.33 29.00 1.85
C ALA A 352 -9.45 29.68 2.63
N ASN A 353 -10.29 28.89 3.33
CA ASN A 353 -11.46 29.39 4.07
C ASN A 353 -11.19 29.56 5.59
N GLY A 354 -9.97 29.20 6.05
CA GLY A 354 -9.58 29.27 7.48
C GLY A 354 -9.99 28.05 8.32
N SER A 355 -10.77 27.11 7.78
CA SER A 355 -11.18 25.86 8.46
C SER A 355 -10.47 24.63 7.93
N GLY A 356 -9.39 24.81 7.15
CA GLY A 356 -8.60 23.72 6.53
C GLY A 356 -9.03 23.36 5.11
N GLY A 357 -10.11 23.95 4.59
CA GLY A 357 -10.60 23.80 3.22
C GLY A 357 -10.57 25.12 2.43
N HIS A 358 -11.33 25.18 1.32
CA HIS A 358 -11.35 26.31 0.40
C HIS A 358 -12.75 26.89 0.22
N ALA A 359 -12.79 28.21 -0.06
CA ALA A 359 -13.96 28.93 -0.55
C ALA A 359 -13.84 29.10 -2.07
N PHE A 360 -14.78 28.54 -2.82
CA PHE A 360 -14.83 28.58 -4.28
C PHE A 360 -15.64 29.76 -4.81
N ALA A 361 -15.29 30.29 -5.98
CA ALA A 361 -15.98 31.42 -6.61
C ALA A 361 -15.97 31.28 -8.13
N LYS A 362 -17.10 31.77 -8.77
CA LYS A 362 -17.25 31.82 -10.23
C LYS A 362 -16.61 33.07 -10.83
N ASP A 363 -16.57 34.16 -10.07
CA ASP A 363 -16.12 35.48 -10.52
C ASP A 363 -15.10 36.10 -9.56
N LEU A 364 -14.33 37.06 -10.07
CA LEU A 364 -13.27 37.74 -9.33
C LEU A 364 -13.79 38.55 -8.15
N LYS A 365 -15.01 39.15 -8.26
CA LYS A 365 -15.61 39.95 -7.19
C LYS A 365 -15.89 39.10 -5.96
N THR A 366 -16.49 37.92 -6.16
CA THR A 366 -16.75 36.96 -5.09
C THR A 366 -15.44 36.40 -4.53
N HIS A 367 -14.49 36.09 -5.40
CA HIS A 367 -13.15 35.63 -4.96
C HIS A 367 -12.47 36.68 -4.06
N ASN A 368 -12.43 37.95 -4.44
CA ASN A 368 -11.83 39.04 -3.66
C ASN A 368 -12.50 39.18 -2.28
N ARG A 369 -13.82 38.99 -2.21
CA ARG A 369 -14.56 38.98 -0.94
C ARG A 369 -14.06 37.79 -0.06
N ASN A 370 -13.96 36.59 -0.61
CA ASN A 370 -13.46 35.42 0.11
C ASN A 370 -12.01 35.63 0.59
N VAL A 371 -11.13 36.23 -0.23
CA VAL A 371 -9.76 36.61 0.14
C VAL A 371 -9.74 37.56 1.32
N ASN A 372 -10.60 38.58 1.33
CA ASN A 372 -10.69 39.52 2.43
C ASN A 372 -11.17 38.84 3.72
N THR A 373 -12.16 37.94 3.62
CA THR A 373 -12.61 37.13 4.77
C THR A 373 -11.46 36.30 5.32
N TRP A 374 -10.74 35.56 4.46
CA TRP A 374 -9.58 34.77 4.88
C TRP A 374 -8.48 35.60 5.55
N ARG A 375 -8.15 36.79 4.99
CA ARG A 375 -7.16 37.70 5.58
C ARG A 375 -7.56 38.20 6.97
N ASN A 376 -8.84 38.41 7.21
CA ASN A 376 -9.33 38.87 8.51
C ASN A 376 -9.33 37.77 9.57
N LEU A 377 -9.44 36.50 9.16
CA LEU A 377 -9.31 35.34 10.06
C LEU A 377 -7.86 35.08 10.52
N ASN A 378 -6.88 35.59 9.77
CA ASN A 378 -5.46 35.38 10.03
C ASN A 378 -4.73 36.64 10.57
N LYS A 379 -5.48 37.66 11.00
CA LYS A 379 -5.01 38.81 11.77
C LYS A 379 -5.15 38.53 13.26
#